data_3567ab8d2ca13efe5dd39fd66bf146a2
#
_entry.id   3567ab8d2ca13efe5dd39fd66bf146a2
#
_cell.length_a   1.000
_cell.length_b   1.000
_cell.length_c   1.000
_cell.angle_alpha   90.00
_cell.angle_beta   90.00
_cell.angle_gamma   90.00
#
_symmetry.space_group_name_H-M   'P 1'
#
loop_
_entity.id
_entity.type
_entity.pdbx_description
1 polymer ?
#
loop_
_entity_poly.entity_id
_entity_poly.type
_entity_poly.pdbx_seq_one_letter_code
_entity_poly.pdbx_strand_id
1 'polypeptide(L)'
;VHDEQRTRILDAISEAACARGIDGASVTTAEVIAYAGISAEIFFELFADRDECLLAAFELALAGAGKRAVAAYDAEPRWLDAIKAGLAELLRYLEDEPAFGRLLIVYSMSGGKQLLCRRAEVLATLAKVVDRGRHEAADDRQQPATVMGEGMVGAVIAVLQNRLLRDDGSGVLDLFGALVSIIVLPYLGAGVARRELVRPAPPVRVSGFSLAARGTLRDGEDVRLTHRTAQVLVAIADYPGASNREVADHAGIVDQGQISKLLGRLQGAELITKIGDGRATRGAPNSWRLTERGELLLRRVRSEASRS
;
A
#
# COMPACT_ATOMS: atom_id res chain seq x y z
N VAL A 1 -8.49 -16.37 17.89
CA VAL A 1 -9.91 -16.08 17.62
C VAL A 1 -10.17 -14.58 17.69
N HIS A 2 -9.91 -13.88 18.81
CA HIS A 2 -10.16 -12.42 18.95
C HIS A 2 -9.36 -11.58 17.95
N ASP A 3 -8.07 -11.86 17.74
CA ASP A 3 -7.23 -11.12 16.78
C ASP A 3 -7.72 -11.32 15.33
N GLU A 4 -8.16 -12.52 14.99
CA GLU A 4 -8.68 -12.82 13.66
C GLU A 4 -10.02 -12.11 13.40
N GLN A 5 -10.92 -12.08 14.40
CA GLN A 5 -12.18 -11.34 14.35
C GLN A 5 -11.94 -9.83 14.25
N ARG A 6 -11.00 -9.31 15.04
CA ARG A 6 -10.59 -7.90 14.98
C ARG A 6 -10.09 -7.52 13.60
N THR A 7 -9.20 -8.30 13.00
CA THR A 7 -8.71 -8.06 11.63
C THR A 7 -9.84 -8.06 10.61
N ARG A 8 -10.76 -9.04 10.67
CA ARG A 8 -11.93 -9.10 9.78
C ARG A 8 -12.81 -7.85 9.88
N ILE A 9 -13.01 -7.30 11.08
CA ILE A 9 -13.78 -6.08 11.30
C ILE A 9 -13.05 -4.87 10.68
N LEU A 10 -11.73 -4.76 10.85
CA LEU A 10 -10.94 -3.66 10.31
C LEU A 10 -10.88 -3.69 8.77
N ASP A 11 -10.79 -4.87 8.16
CA ASP A 11 -10.93 -5.05 6.72
C ASP A 11 -12.33 -4.64 6.26
N ALA A 12 -13.38 -5.10 6.97
CA ALA A 12 -14.77 -4.83 6.62
C ALA A 12 -15.12 -3.33 6.65
N ILE A 13 -14.68 -2.57 7.66
CA ILE A 13 -14.95 -1.13 7.72
C ILE A 13 -14.22 -0.39 6.59
N SER A 14 -13.02 -0.83 6.21
CA SER A 14 -12.25 -0.25 5.11
C SER A 14 -12.91 -0.54 3.75
N GLU A 15 -13.38 -1.77 3.53
CA GLU A 15 -14.12 -2.17 2.33
C GLU A 15 -15.49 -1.47 2.24
N ALA A 16 -16.23 -1.41 3.35
CA ALA A 16 -17.52 -0.74 3.40
C ALA A 16 -17.42 0.76 3.11
N ALA A 17 -16.37 1.42 3.64
CA ALA A 17 -16.08 2.81 3.33
C ALA A 17 -15.82 3.01 1.82
N CYS A 18 -15.06 2.10 1.20
CA CYS A 18 -14.78 2.15 -0.25
C CYS A 18 -16.03 1.93 -1.11
N ALA A 19 -16.92 1.03 -0.73
CA ALA A 19 -18.10 0.68 -1.51
C ALA A 19 -19.12 1.82 -1.61
N ARG A 20 -19.17 2.75 -0.65
CA ARG A 20 -20.11 3.87 -0.62
C ARG A 20 -19.74 5.08 -1.48
N GLY A 21 -18.51 5.16 -1.95
CA GLY A 21 -18.09 6.29 -2.78
C GLY A 21 -18.09 7.65 -2.06
N ILE A 22 -18.19 8.72 -2.84
CA ILE A 22 -18.04 10.12 -2.38
C ILE A 22 -19.28 10.66 -1.63
N ASP A 23 -20.42 10.01 -1.71
CA ASP A 23 -21.71 10.53 -1.26
C ASP A 23 -21.86 10.73 0.27
N GLY A 24 -20.76 10.71 0.99
CA GLY A 24 -20.60 11.26 2.33
C GLY A 24 -21.40 10.59 3.45
N ALA A 25 -22.22 9.59 3.13
CA ALA A 25 -22.90 8.82 4.15
C ALA A 25 -21.88 7.96 4.91
N SER A 26 -21.60 8.31 6.14
CA SER A 26 -20.71 7.53 7.00
C SER A 26 -21.17 6.08 7.09
N VAL A 27 -20.24 5.14 6.91
CA VAL A 27 -20.51 3.71 7.14
C VAL A 27 -21.10 3.52 8.52
N THR A 28 -22.20 2.80 8.64
CA THR A 28 -22.85 2.51 9.91
C THR A 28 -22.25 1.26 10.57
N THR A 29 -22.38 1.15 11.90
CA THR A 29 -21.98 -0.06 12.64
C THR A 29 -22.66 -1.32 12.10
N ALA A 30 -23.95 -1.22 11.75
CA ALA A 30 -24.70 -2.33 11.17
C ALA A 30 -24.11 -2.84 9.85
N GLU A 31 -23.63 -1.93 8.99
CA GLU A 31 -22.95 -2.29 7.75
C GLU A 31 -21.60 -2.95 8.00
N VAL A 32 -20.81 -2.44 8.94
CA VAL A 32 -19.53 -3.07 9.31
C VAL A 32 -19.76 -4.51 9.77
N ILE A 33 -20.76 -4.72 10.64
CA ILE A 33 -21.15 -6.03 11.16
C ILE A 33 -21.55 -6.96 9.99
N ALA A 34 -22.38 -6.47 9.08
CA ALA A 34 -22.80 -7.24 7.90
C ALA A 34 -21.63 -7.59 6.97
N TYR A 35 -20.75 -6.65 6.66
CA TYR A 35 -19.56 -6.89 5.85
C TYR A 35 -18.57 -7.86 6.50
N ALA A 36 -18.38 -7.74 7.82
CA ALA A 36 -17.50 -8.63 8.57
C ALA A 36 -18.10 -10.05 8.74
N GLY A 37 -19.40 -10.21 8.58
CA GLY A 37 -20.11 -11.48 8.80
C GLY A 37 -19.98 -11.96 10.26
N ILE A 38 -20.17 -11.06 11.23
CA ILE A 38 -20.09 -11.32 12.67
C ILE A 38 -21.40 -10.94 13.35
N SER A 39 -21.58 -11.32 14.62
CA SER A 39 -22.70 -10.82 15.44
C SER A 39 -22.41 -9.41 16.02
N ALA A 40 -23.47 -8.70 16.40
CA ALA A 40 -23.33 -7.40 17.06
C ALA A 40 -22.57 -7.52 18.39
N GLU A 41 -22.79 -8.61 19.14
CA GLU A 41 -22.10 -8.88 20.39
C GLU A 41 -20.58 -8.91 20.20
N ILE A 42 -20.08 -9.65 19.19
CA ILE A 42 -18.66 -9.72 18.88
C ILE A 42 -18.10 -8.35 18.51
N PHE A 43 -18.87 -7.53 17.77
CA PHE A 43 -18.44 -6.18 17.44
C PHE A 43 -18.27 -5.33 18.71
N PHE A 44 -19.29 -5.31 19.58
CA PHE A 44 -19.28 -4.49 20.80
C PHE A 44 -18.37 -5.02 21.92
N GLU A 45 -17.93 -6.28 21.84
CA GLU A 45 -16.82 -6.80 22.68
C GLU A 45 -15.46 -6.22 22.26
N LEU A 46 -15.26 -5.88 20.97
CA LEU A 46 -13.98 -5.45 20.41
C LEU A 46 -13.87 -3.94 20.21
N PHE A 47 -14.99 -3.25 20.00
CA PHE A 47 -15.07 -1.80 19.75
C PHE A 47 -16.31 -1.21 20.40
N ALA A 48 -16.15 -0.10 21.11
CA ALA A 48 -17.28 0.59 21.73
C ALA A 48 -18.26 1.17 20.71
N ASP A 49 -17.72 1.65 19.58
CA ASP A 49 -18.52 2.22 18.51
C ASP A 49 -17.79 2.14 17.15
N ARG A 50 -18.45 2.66 16.10
CA ARG A 50 -17.91 2.77 14.74
C ARG A 50 -16.65 3.63 14.68
N ASP A 51 -16.61 4.73 15.42
CA ASP A 51 -15.51 5.70 15.33
C ASP A 51 -14.23 5.13 15.94
N GLU A 52 -14.33 4.35 17.02
CA GLU A 52 -13.20 3.59 17.57
C GLU A 52 -12.71 2.54 16.56
N CYS A 53 -13.62 1.80 15.92
CA CYS A 53 -13.27 0.84 14.88
C CYS A 53 -12.57 1.52 13.67
N LEU A 54 -13.08 2.67 13.23
CA LEU A 54 -12.51 3.44 12.13
C LEU A 54 -11.11 3.99 12.47
N LEU A 55 -10.92 4.47 13.70
CA LEU A 55 -9.62 4.90 14.21
C LEU A 55 -8.63 3.72 14.23
N ALA A 56 -9.05 2.56 14.71
CA ALA A 56 -8.20 1.37 14.74
C ALA A 56 -7.82 0.89 13.30
N ALA A 57 -8.74 0.95 12.34
CA ALA A 57 -8.46 0.65 10.94
C ALA A 57 -7.49 1.67 10.33
N PHE A 58 -7.65 2.95 10.65
CA PHE A 58 -6.71 4.00 10.23
C PHE A 58 -5.29 3.78 10.79
N GLU A 59 -5.16 3.42 12.08
CA GLU A 59 -3.86 3.11 12.69
C GLU A 59 -3.21 1.89 12.05
N LEU A 60 -3.99 0.84 11.74
CA LEU A 60 -3.48 -0.34 11.04
C LEU A 60 -2.94 0.03 9.65
N ALA A 61 -3.71 0.79 8.88
CA ALA A 61 -3.32 1.28 7.56
C ALA A 61 -2.08 2.18 7.64
N LEU A 62 -2.04 3.09 8.62
CA LEU A 62 -0.92 3.98 8.87
C LEU A 62 0.36 3.21 9.24
N ALA A 63 0.25 2.19 10.10
CA ALA A 63 1.39 1.35 10.47
C ALA A 63 1.94 0.59 9.25
N GLY A 64 1.07 0.06 8.39
CA GLY A 64 1.47 -0.63 7.15
C GLY A 64 2.18 0.30 6.16
N ALA A 65 1.58 1.46 5.87
CA ALA A 65 2.17 2.47 4.99
C ALA A 65 3.48 3.04 5.56
N GLY A 66 3.46 3.39 6.86
CA GLY A 66 4.58 4.00 7.57
C GLY A 66 5.80 3.08 7.63
N LYS A 67 5.62 1.80 7.96
CA LYS A 67 6.71 0.82 8.02
C LYS A 67 7.50 0.77 6.71
N ARG A 68 6.81 0.75 5.56
CA ARG A 68 7.45 0.70 4.23
C ARG A 68 8.10 2.04 3.87
N ALA A 69 7.35 3.14 4.01
CA ALA A 69 7.82 4.46 3.60
C ALA A 69 8.99 4.96 4.46
N VAL A 70 8.96 4.76 5.79
CA VAL A 70 10.04 5.15 6.70
C VAL A 70 11.29 4.34 6.44
N ALA A 71 11.19 3.01 6.30
CA ALA A 71 12.35 2.16 6.02
C ALA A 71 13.06 2.57 4.72
N ALA A 72 12.28 2.89 3.67
CA ALA A 72 12.84 3.35 2.41
C ALA A 72 13.44 4.76 2.50
N TYR A 73 12.81 5.66 3.24
CA TYR A 73 13.30 7.02 3.48
C TYR A 73 14.63 7.00 4.25
N ASP A 74 14.72 6.24 5.33
CA ASP A 74 15.88 6.21 6.22
C ASP A 74 17.10 5.49 5.58
N ALA A 75 16.87 4.70 4.53
CA ALA A 75 17.95 4.05 3.78
C ALA A 75 18.75 5.02 2.88
N GLU A 76 18.24 6.22 2.62
CA GLU A 76 18.84 7.16 1.69
C GLU A 76 19.51 8.33 2.43
N PRO A 77 20.78 8.64 2.14
CA PRO A 77 21.52 9.68 2.88
C PRO A 77 21.14 11.10 2.48
N ARG A 78 20.61 11.32 1.26
CA ARG A 78 20.23 12.65 0.76
C ARG A 78 18.73 12.83 0.80
N TRP A 79 18.27 14.00 1.25
CA TRP A 79 16.84 14.30 1.38
C TRP A 79 16.04 14.05 0.10
N LEU A 80 16.53 14.50 -1.06
CA LEU A 80 15.83 14.28 -2.33
C LEU A 80 15.63 12.80 -2.63
N ASP A 81 16.65 11.96 -2.43
CA ASP A 81 16.56 10.53 -2.69
C ASP A 81 15.69 9.84 -1.63
N ALA A 82 15.77 10.27 -0.38
CA ALA A 82 14.91 9.81 0.71
C ALA A 82 13.42 10.12 0.46
N ILE A 83 13.10 11.35 0.03
CA ILE A 83 11.73 11.72 -0.36
C ILE A 83 11.22 10.83 -1.51
N LYS A 84 12.05 10.59 -2.53
CA LYS A 84 11.67 9.73 -3.67
C LYS A 84 11.42 8.30 -3.22
N ALA A 85 12.30 7.75 -2.39
CA ALA A 85 12.18 6.37 -1.89
C ALA A 85 10.93 6.20 -1.00
N GLY A 86 10.75 7.08 -0.02
CA GLY A 86 9.59 7.05 0.88
C GLY A 86 8.26 7.25 0.15
N LEU A 87 8.19 8.23 -0.77
CA LEU A 87 6.99 8.48 -1.57
C LEU A 87 6.67 7.29 -2.49
N ALA A 88 7.67 6.68 -3.13
CA ALA A 88 7.44 5.52 -3.98
C ALA A 88 6.83 4.36 -3.21
N GLU A 89 7.32 4.07 -1.99
CA GLU A 89 6.75 3.02 -1.15
C GLU A 89 5.35 3.36 -0.63
N LEU A 90 5.08 4.63 -0.31
CA LEU A 90 3.73 5.07 0.02
C LEU A 90 2.76 4.85 -1.15
N LEU A 91 3.12 5.28 -2.36
CA LEU A 91 2.28 5.09 -3.55
C LEU A 91 2.03 3.61 -3.86
N ARG A 92 3.05 2.76 -3.70
CA ARG A 92 2.90 1.30 -3.85
C ARG A 92 1.94 0.73 -2.81
N TYR A 93 2.05 1.16 -1.56
CA TYR A 93 1.11 0.74 -0.53
C TYR A 93 -0.33 1.09 -0.89
N LEU A 94 -0.57 2.29 -1.41
CA LEU A 94 -1.91 2.73 -1.84
C LEU A 94 -2.47 1.87 -3.01
N GLU A 95 -1.61 1.35 -3.89
CA GLU A 95 -2.02 0.43 -4.96
C GLU A 95 -2.19 -1.01 -4.47
N ASP A 96 -1.33 -1.46 -3.56
CA ASP A 96 -1.35 -2.82 -3.02
C ASP A 96 -2.56 -3.05 -2.08
N GLU A 97 -2.93 -2.01 -1.32
CA GLU A 97 -3.97 -2.04 -0.29
C GLU A 97 -5.03 -0.95 -0.57
N PRO A 98 -5.82 -1.06 -1.65
CA PRO A 98 -6.67 0.03 -2.11
C PRO A 98 -7.75 0.44 -1.11
N ALA A 99 -8.27 -0.48 -0.28
CA ALA A 99 -9.24 -0.17 0.76
C ALA A 99 -8.61 0.68 1.88
N PHE A 100 -7.45 0.26 2.40
CA PHE A 100 -6.71 1.02 3.40
C PHE A 100 -6.13 2.32 2.82
N GLY A 101 -5.69 2.32 1.56
CA GLY A 101 -5.24 3.52 0.87
C GLY A 101 -6.33 4.58 0.77
N ARG A 102 -7.54 4.20 0.37
CA ARG A 102 -8.71 5.10 0.36
C ARG A 102 -9.09 5.54 1.77
N LEU A 103 -9.01 4.65 2.78
CA LEU A 103 -9.26 5.01 4.17
C LEU A 103 -8.30 6.13 4.62
N LEU A 104 -6.99 5.98 4.38
CA LEU A 104 -5.98 6.97 4.78
C LEU A 104 -6.18 8.32 4.10
N ILE A 105 -6.45 8.32 2.80
CA ILE A 105 -6.42 9.54 1.99
C ILE A 105 -7.79 10.19 1.88
N VAL A 106 -8.85 9.40 1.72
CA VAL A 106 -10.21 9.90 1.41
C VAL A 106 -11.08 9.89 2.65
N TYR A 107 -11.28 8.73 3.26
CA TYR A 107 -12.31 8.54 4.29
C TYR A 107 -11.89 8.95 5.70
N SER A 108 -10.60 9.20 5.94
CA SER A 108 -10.11 9.70 7.23
C SER A 108 -10.71 11.06 7.65
N MET A 109 -11.35 11.78 6.73
CA MET A 109 -12.08 13.02 7.03
C MET A 109 -13.51 12.80 7.57
N SER A 110 -14.08 11.61 7.44
CA SER A 110 -15.44 11.27 7.87
C SER A 110 -15.51 10.63 9.27
N GLY A 111 -14.38 10.49 9.94
CA GLY A 111 -14.32 9.97 11.32
C GLY A 111 -14.58 11.02 12.39
N GLY A 112 -14.73 10.54 13.63
CA GLY A 112 -14.90 11.39 14.81
C GLY A 112 -13.67 12.24 15.13
N LYS A 113 -13.81 13.09 16.16
CA LYS A 113 -12.76 14.05 16.57
C LYS A 113 -11.39 13.40 16.79
N GLN A 114 -11.34 12.20 17.36
CA GLN A 114 -10.09 11.50 17.65
C GLN A 114 -9.34 11.17 16.36
N LEU A 115 -10.03 10.64 15.33
CA LEU A 115 -9.42 10.35 14.04
C LEU A 115 -8.93 11.62 13.33
N LEU A 116 -9.71 12.70 13.38
CA LEU A 116 -9.29 13.99 12.79
C LEU A 116 -8.06 14.57 13.48
N CYS A 117 -7.97 14.51 14.82
CA CYS A 117 -6.77 14.91 15.56
C CYS A 117 -5.56 14.05 15.18
N ARG A 118 -5.74 12.74 15.13
CA ARG A 118 -4.67 11.80 14.76
C ARG A 118 -4.17 12.03 13.32
N ARG A 119 -5.08 12.24 12.39
CA ARG A 119 -4.75 12.61 11.02
C ARG A 119 -3.92 13.91 10.97
N ALA A 120 -4.33 14.93 11.72
CA ALA A 120 -3.59 16.20 11.78
C ALA A 120 -2.15 16.01 12.30
N GLU A 121 -1.94 15.18 13.33
CA GLU A 121 -0.61 14.83 13.84
C GLU A 121 0.26 14.15 12.77
N VAL A 122 -0.31 13.22 12.02
CA VAL A 122 0.39 12.54 10.92
C VAL A 122 0.81 13.53 9.85
N LEU A 123 -0.10 14.42 9.41
CA LEU A 123 0.21 15.44 8.40
C LEU A 123 1.27 16.42 8.89
N ALA A 124 1.22 16.84 10.15
CA ALA A 124 2.24 17.69 10.76
C ALA A 124 3.62 16.99 10.80
N THR A 125 3.64 15.68 11.04
CA THR A 125 4.88 14.89 11.01
C THR A 125 5.44 14.81 9.60
N LEU A 126 4.61 14.57 8.58
CA LEU A 126 5.03 14.57 7.18
C LEU A 126 5.53 15.95 6.74
N ALA A 127 4.89 17.04 7.18
CA ALA A 127 5.34 18.39 6.90
C ALA A 127 6.76 18.65 7.42
N LYS A 128 7.09 18.17 8.63
CA LYS A 128 8.45 18.26 9.18
C LYS A 128 9.47 17.47 8.34
N VAL A 129 9.09 16.30 7.83
CA VAL A 129 9.96 15.49 6.95
C VAL A 129 10.21 16.21 5.63
N VAL A 130 9.18 16.83 5.04
CA VAL A 130 9.30 17.63 3.82
C VAL A 130 10.17 18.89 4.07
N ASP A 131 9.97 19.56 5.19
CA ASP A 131 10.73 20.78 5.55
C ASP A 131 12.24 20.52 5.81
N ARG A 132 12.69 19.29 5.99
CA ARG A 132 14.13 18.97 6.01
C ARG A 132 14.85 19.37 4.72
N GLY A 133 14.13 19.50 3.61
CA GLY A 133 14.65 20.02 2.35
C GLY A 133 15.26 21.43 2.44
N ARG A 134 14.94 22.20 3.48
CA ARG A 134 15.57 23.50 3.76
C ARG A 134 17.09 23.39 3.90
N HIS A 135 17.59 22.29 4.43
CA HIS A 135 19.02 22.07 4.64
C HIS A 135 19.78 21.77 3.33
N GLU A 136 19.07 21.40 2.27
CA GLU A 136 19.63 21.17 0.94
C GLU A 136 19.39 22.35 -0.03
N ALA A 137 18.69 23.42 0.42
CA ALA A 137 18.46 24.62 -0.37
C ALA A 137 19.79 25.35 -0.64
N ALA A 138 20.03 25.65 -1.91
CA ALA A 138 21.33 26.21 -2.37
C ALA A 138 21.56 27.66 -1.96
N ASP A 139 20.54 28.39 -1.53
CA ASP A 139 20.62 29.82 -1.18
C ASP A 139 19.84 30.11 0.10
N ASP A 140 20.58 30.55 1.13
CA ASP A 140 20.03 30.92 2.44
C ASP A 140 19.11 32.18 2.37
N ARG A 141 19.19 32.94 1.27
CA ARG A 141 18.41 34.18 1.06
C ARG A 141 17.00 33.94 0.55
N GLN A 142 16.68 32.72 0.09
CA GLN A 142 15.37 32.33 -0.42
C GLN A 142 14.79 31.14 0.36
N GLN A 143 14.92 31.14 1.69
CA GLN A 143 14.33 30.09 2.48
C GLN A 143 12.80 30.05 2.32
N PRO A 144 12.22 28.87 2.06
CA PRO A 144 10.77 28.72 1.94
C PRO A 144 10.04 29.18 3.21
N ALA A 145 8.82 29.70 3.08
CA ALA A 145 7.98 30.09 4.22
C ALA A 145 7.80 28.95 5.22
N THR A 146 7.57 29.28 6.49
CA THR A 146 7.45 28.29 7.59
C THR A 146 6.35 27.24 7.35
N VAL A 147 5.27 27.64 6.64
CA VAL A 147 4.12 26.77 6.32
C VAL A 147 4.32 25.97 5.02
N MET A 148 5.50 26.04 4.40
CA MET A 148 5.72 25.41 3.08
C MET A 148 5.53 23.89 3.13
N GLY A 149 6.09 23.22 4.15
CA GLY A 149 5.94 21.77 4.31
C GLY A 149 4.49 21.34 4.44
N GLU A 150 3.70 22.08 5.22
CA GLU A 150 2.26 21.82 5.37
C GLU A 150 1.52 22.00 4.03
N GLY A 151 1.83 23.08 3.29
CA GLY A 151 1.26 23.34 1.98
C GLY A 151 1.59 22.24 0.97
N MET A 152 2.84 21.75 0.94
CA MET A 152 3.25 20.67 0.03
C MET A 152 2.58 19.35 0.38
N VAL A 153 2.52 18.97 1.65
CA VAL A 153 1.79 17.77 2.10
C VAL A 153 0.31 17.89 1.76
N GLY A 154 -0.31 19.04 2.01
CA GLY A 154 -1.70 19.31 1.62
C GLY A 154 -1.95 19.13 0.12
N ALA A 155 -1.06 19.68 -0.72
CA ALA A 155 -1.13 19.56 -2.18
C ALA A 155 -1.02 18.08 -2.63
N VAL A 156 -0.05 17.34 -2.08
CA VAL A 156 0.12 15.90 -2.37
C VAL A 156 -1.13 15.11 -2.01
N ILE A 157 -1.68 15.31 -0.81
CA ILE A 157 -2.90 14.64 -0.34
C ILE A 157 -4.08 14.99 -1.26
N ALA A 158 -4.26 16.24 -1.65
CA ALA A 158 -5.35 16.65 -2.54
C ALA A 158 -5.25 15.98 -3.93
N VAL A 159 -4.04 15.89 -4.50
CA VAL A 159 -3.80 15.19 -5.77
C VAL A 159 -4.10 13.70 -5.65
N LEU A 160 -3.62 13.05 -4.58
CA LEU A 160 -3.90 11.63 -4.32
C LEU A 160 -5.39 11.38 -4.09
N GLN A 161 -6.06 12.24 -3.32
CA GLN A 161 -7.50 12.14 -3.08
C GLN A 161 -8.28 12.21 -4.39
N ASN A 162 -7.99 13.19 -5.24
CA ASN A 162 -8.63 13.32 -6.56
C ASN A 162 -8.38 12.09 -7.45
N ARG A 163 -7.17 11.49 -7.40
CA ARG A 163 -6.85 10.29 -8.17
C ARG A 163 -7.61 9.06 -7.66
N LEU A 164 -7.67 8.86 -6.33
CA LEU A 164 -8.34 7.72 -5.71
C LEU A 164 -9.88 7.79 -5.83
N LEU A 165 -10.42 9.00 -6.01
CA LEU A 165 -11.86 9.22 -6.25
C LEU A 165 -12.27 9.02 -7.71
N ARG A 166 -11.33 9.14 -8.66
CA ARG A 166 -11.59 8.84 -10.08
C ARG A 166 -11.40 7.34 -10.30
N ASP A 167 -12.45 6.65 -10.65
CA ASP A 167 -12.41 5.21 -10.97
C ASP A 167 -12.11 5.01 -12.46
N ASP A 168 -11.07 5.70 -12.98
CA ASP A 168 -10.66 5.68 -14.40
C ASP A 168 -9.54 4.66 -14.69
N GLY A 169 -9.22 3.81 -13.72
CA GLY A 169 -8.20 2.76 -13.85
C GLY A 169 -6.75 3.28 -13.85
N SER A 170 -6.50 4.58 -13.73
CA SER A 170 -5.15 5.13 -13.67
C SER A 170 -4.54 4.93 -12.27
N GLY A 171 -3.32 4.39 -12.21
CA GLY A 171 -2.63 4.12 -10.95
C GLY A 171 -2.13 5.39 -10.26
N VAL A 172 -1.96 5.34 -8.93
CA VAL A 172 -1.35 6.45 -8.17
C VAL A 172 0.15 6.52 -8.39
N LEU A 173 0.81 5.43 -8.79
CA LEU A 173 2.24 5.41 -9.15
C LEU A 173 2.55 6.29 -10.37
N ASP A 174 1.59 6.50 -11.28
CA ASP A 174 1.76 7.40 -12.42
C ASP A 174 1.96 8.87 -12.00
N LEU A 175 1.54 9.21 -10.80
CA LEU A 175 1.70 10.56 -10.22
C LEU A 175 3.09 10.78 -9.63
N PHE A 176 3.95 9.76 -9.53
CA PHE A 176 5.22 9.82 -8.79
C PHE A 176 6.05 11.04 -9.15
N GLY A 177 6.41 11.22 -10.43
CA GLY A 177 7.24 12.32 -10.87
C GLY A 177 6.61 13.70 -10.61
N ALA A 178 5.28 13.82 -10.82
CA ALA A 178 4.55 15.04 -10.55
C ALA A 178 4.54 15.39 -9.05
N LEU A 179 4.32 14.41 -8.18
CA LEU A 179 4.31 14.61 -6.73
C LEU A 179 5.71 14.96 -6.20
N VAL A 180 6.76 14.27 -6.67
CA VAL A 180 8.15 14.66 -6.33
C VAL A 180 8.43 16.08 -6.78
N SER A 181 8.06 16.44 -8.02
CA SER A 181 8.24 17.80 -8.56
C SER A 181 7.57 18.86 -7.67
N ILE A 182 6.34 18.62 -7.22
CA ILE A 182 5.62 19.50 -6.29
C ILE A 182 6.41 19.68 -5.00
N ILE A 183 6.84 18.59 -4.37
CA ILE A 183 7.53 18.60 -3.07
C ILE A 183 8.86 19.36 -3.15
N VAL A 184 9.65 19.14 -4.20
CA VAL A 184 11.03 19.66 -4.27
C VAL A 184 11.13 21.08 -4.82
N LEU A 185 10.11 21.55 -5.52
CA LEU A 185 10.09 22.85 -6.18
C LEU A 185 10.52 24.02 -5.25
N PRO A 186 9.94 24.17 -4.05
CA PRO A 186 10.26 25.31 -3.18
C PRO A 186 11.66 25.21 -2.53
N TYR A 187 12.25 24.02 -2.47
CA TYR A 187 13.56 23.80 -1.82
C TYR A 187 14.72 23.75 -2.80
N LEU A 188 14.54 23.10 -3.95
CA LEU A 188 15.60 22.83 -4.92
C LEU A 188 15.41 23.58 -6.25
N GLY A 189 14.34 24.36 -6.36
CA GLY A 189 14.06 25.22 -7.50
C GLY A 189 13.52 24.52 -8.75
N ALA A 190 13.11 25.31 -9.74
CA ALA A 190 12.40 24.84 -10.93
C ALA A 190 13.22 23.89 -11.82
N GLY A 191 14.55 24.03 -11.82
CA GLY A 191 15.43 23.16 -12.62
C GLY A 191 15.40 21.71 -12.16
N VAL A 192 15.44 21.47 -10.83
CA VAL A 192 15.33 20.12 -10.25
C VAL A 192 13.91 19.61 -10.42
N ALA A 193 12.89 20.42 -10.08
CA ALA A 193 11.49 20.04 -10.19
C ALA A 193 11.11 19.56 -11.60
N ARG A 194 11.56 20.24 -12.66
CA ARG A 194 11.32 19.83 -14.05
C ARG A 194 11.95 18.48 -14.40
N ARG A 195 13.14 18.18 -13.89
CA ARG A 195 13.77 16.87 -14.11
C ARG A 195 13.02 15.73 -13.43
N GLU A 196 12.53 15.99 -12.22
CA GLU A 196 11.77 14.98 -11.47
C GLU A 196 10.36 14.76 -12.03
N LEU A 197 9.74 15.80 -12.65
CA LEU A 197 8.39 15.73 -13.21
C LEU A 197 8.17 14.56 -14.20
N VAL A 198 9.18 14.29 -15.03
CA VAL A 198 9.14 13.24 -16.06
C VAL A 198 9.74 11.91 -15.59
N ARG A 199 10.20 11.84 -14.34
CA ARG A 199 10.84 10.64 -13.81
C ARG A 199 9.77 9.62 -13.40
N PRO A 200 9.86 8.36 -13.88
CA PRO A 200 8.98 7.30 -13.42
C PRO A 200 9.30 6.93 -11.97
N ALA A 201 8.34 6.29 -11.30
CA ALA A 201 8.59 5.69 -10.00
C ALA A 201 9.77 4.71 -10.09
N PRO A 202 10.68 4.70 -9.06
CA PRO A 202 11.78 3.75 -9.06
C PRO A 202 11.24 2.32 -9.09
N PRO A 203 11.94 1.39 -9.78
CA PRO A 203 11.53 -0.01 -9.77
C PRO A 203 11.58 -0.61 -8.37
N VAL A 204 10.76 -1.61 -8.13
CA VAL A 204 10.74 -2.32 -6.84
C VAL A 204 12.01 -3.17 -6.71
N ARG A 205 12.73 -2.99 -5.62
CA ARG A 205 13.82 -3.90 -5.24
C ARG A 205 13.24 -5.02 -4.37
N VAL A 206 13.02 -6.18 -4.94
CA VAL A 206 12.66 -7.40 -4.19
C VAL A 206 13.92 -8.24 -4.07
N SER A 207 14.46 -8.41 -2.86
CA SER A 207 15.58 -9.34 -2.56
C SER A 207 16.57 -9.59 -3.72
N GLY A 208 17.22 -8.53 -4.21
CA GLY A 208 18.17 -8.60 -5.32
C GLY A 208 17.59 -8.48 -6.72
N PHE A 209 16.30 -8.24 -6.89
CA PHE A 209 15.64 -8.04 -8.18
C PHE A 209 14.93 -6.70 -8.26
N SER A 210 15.05 -6.04 -9.43
CA SER A 210 14.34 -4.79 -9.76
C SER A 210 13.10 -5.15 -10.58
N LEU A 211 11.90 -4.85 -10.07
CA LEU A 211 10.65 -5.07 -10.81
C LEU A 211 10.20 -3.76 -11.45
N ALA A 212 10.49 -3.61 -12.73
CA ALA A 212 10.00 -2.50 -13.56
C ALA A 212 8.96 -3.04 -14.54
N ALA A 213 7.82 -3.58 -14.08
CA ALA A 213 6.87 -4.08 -15.05
C ALA A 213 5.41 -3.99 -14.61
N ARG A 214 4.62 -3.28 -15.41
CA ARG A 214 3.21 -3.58 -15.65
C ARG A 214 3.16 -4.74 -16.65
N GLY A 215 3.09 -5.98 -16.18
CA GLY A 215 2.85 -7.14 -17.03
C GLY A 215 1.36 -7.40 -17.18
N THR A 216 0.73 -6.87 -18.24
CA THR A 216 -0.55 -7.42 -18.72
C THR A 216 -0.26 -8.74 -19.39
N LEU A 217 -0.77 -9.83 -18.85
CA LEU A 217 -0.84 -11.11 -19.56
C LEU A 217 -1.89 -10.97 -20.66
N ARG A 218 -1.44 -11.08 -21.94
CA ARG A 218 -2.35 -11.25 -23.06
C ARG A 218 -2.92 -12.66 -22.97
N ASP A 219 -4.08 -12.76 -22.36
CA ASP A 219 -5.13 -13.77 -22.54
C ASP A 219 -6.10 -13.62 -21.35
N GLY A 220 -7.03 -12.68 -21.50
CA GLY A 220 -8.39 -12.76 -20.95
C GLY A 220 -8.61 -12.62 -19.43
N GLU A 221 -7.59 -12.67 -18.56
CA GLU A 221 -7.73 -12.41 -17.13
C GLU A 221 -6.60 -11.49 -16.64
N ASP A 222 -6.97 -10.27 -16.24
CA ASP A 222 -6.07 -9.27 -15.65
C ASP A 222 -5.66 -9.68 -14.23
N VAL A 223 -4.59 -10.48 -14.11
CA VAL A 223 -3.88 -10.57 -12.83
C VAL A 223 -2.96 -9.36 -12.74
N ARG A 224 -3.41 -8.33 -12.03
CA ARG A 224 -2.58 -7.16 -11.69
C ARG A 224 -1.37 -7.66 -10.89
N LEU A 225 -0.18 -7.63 -11.49
CA LEU A 225 1.08 -7.86 -10.80
C LEU A 225 1.36 -6.66 -9.90
N THR A 226 0.83 -6.72 -8.68
CA THR A 226 1.21 -5.77 -7.63
C THR A 226 2.58 -6.17 -7.08
N HIS A 227 3.26 -5.24 -6.40
CA HIS A 227 4.50 -5.54 -5.67
C HIS A 227 4.36 -6.78 -4.77
N ARG A 228 3.25 -6.86 -4.05
CA ARG A 228 2.92 -7.97 -3.14
C ARG A 228 2.75 -9.30 -3.86
N THR A 229 2.08 -9.29 -5.01
CA THR A 229 1.95 -10.47 -5.89
C THR A 229 3.31 -10.98 -6.33
N ALA A 230 4.20 -10.07 -6.71
CA ALA A 230 5.55 -10.42 -7.14
C ALA A 230 6.39 -10.98 -5.99
N GLN A 231 6.31 -10.39 -4.78
CA GLN A 231 6.99 -10.92 -3.58
C GLN A 231 6.54 -12.34 -3.25
N VAL A 232 5.23 -12.61 -3.32
CA VAL A 232 4.68 -13.94 -3.07
C VAL A 232 5.14 -14.95 -4.13
N LEU A 233 5.15 -14.57 -5.41
CA LEU A 233 5.66 -15.46 -6.47
C LEU A 233 7.16 -15.74 -6.31
N VAL A 234 7.95 -14.75 -5.93
CA VAL A 234 9.39 -14.93 -5.62
C VAL A 234 9.57 -15.83 -4.40
N ALA A 235 8.85 -15.60 -3.31
CA ALA A 235 8.91 -16.44 -2.12
C ALA A 235 8.58 -17.92 -2.42
N ILE A 236 7.56 -18.16 -3.23
CA ILE A 236 7.18 -19.53 -3.65
C ILE A 236 8.24 -20.13 -4.60
N ALA A 237 8.88 -19.33 -5.46
CA ALA A 237 9.94 -19.79 -6.35
C ALA A 237 11.20 -20.19 -5.60
N ASP A 238 11.60 -19.37 -4.62
CA ASP A 238 12.82 -19.56 -3.85
C ASP A 238 12.64 -20.64 -2.76
N TYR A 239 11.41 -20.87 -2.28
CA TYR A 239 11.04 -21.87 -1.27
C TYR A 239 9.86 -22.75 -1.72
N PRO A 240 10.06 -23.63 -2.70
CA PRO A 240 8.99 -24.54 -3.17
C PRO A 240 8.54 -25.46 -2.04
N GLY A 241 7.24 -25.53 -1.81
CA GLY A 241 6.66 -26.32 -0.73
C GLY A 241 6.39 -25.53 0.55
N ALA A 242 6.71 -24.24 0.59
CA ALA A 242 6.42 -23.38 1.73
C ALA A 242 4.92 -23.32 2.04
N SER A 243 4.58 -23.32 3.33
CA SER A 243 3.22 -23.14 3.85
C SER A 243 2.76 -21.68 3.69
N ASN A 244 1.47 -21.42 3.89
CA ASN A 244 0.93 -20.05 3.89
C ASN A 244 1.71 -19.11 4.82
N ARG A 245 2.11 -19.60 6.00
CA ARG A 245 2.85 -18.83 6.99
C ARG A 245 4.27 -18.52 6.52
N GLU A 246 4.98 -19.53 6.03
CA GLU A 246 6.34 -19.35 5.52
C GLU A 246 6.37 -18.44 4.28
N VAL A 247 5.40 -18.58 3.37
CA VAL A 247 5.26 -17.67 2.23
C VAL A 247 5.01 -16.23 2.71
N ALA A 248 4.17 -16.04 3.75
CA ALA A 248 3.92 -14.72 4.33
C ALA A 248 5.19 -14.13 4.94
N ASP A 249 5.94 -14.92 5.73
CA ASP A 249 7.17 -14.51 6.38
C ASP A 249 8.25 -14.11 5.33
N HIS A 250 8.43 -14.93 4.30
CA HIS A 250 9.39 -14.64 3.20
C HIS A 250 8.97 -13.48 2.30
N ALA A 251 7.67 -13.30 2.09
CA ALA A 251 7.14 -12.17 1.33
C ALA A 251 7.00 -10.87 2.16
N GLY A 252 7.36 -10.89 3.45
CA GLY A 252 7.23 -9.73 4.35
C GLY A 252 5.78 -9.33 4.64
N ILE A 253 4.84 -10.28 4.55
CA ILE A 253 3.40 -10.07 4.77
C ILE A 253 3.06 -10.49 6.20
N VAL A 254 2.68 -9.52 7.03
CA VAL A 254 2.36 -9.78 8.46
C VAL A 254 0.98 -10.40 8.64
N ASP A 255 0.03 -10.13 7.74
CA ASP A 255 -1.37 -10.54 7.86
C ASP A 255 -1.65 -11.87 7.17
N GLN A 256 -1.99 -12.88 7.97
CA GLN A 256 -2.30 -14.24 7.50
C GLN A 256 -3.61 -14.33 6.70
N GLY A 257 -4.58 -13.46 6.97
CA GLY A 257 -5.84 -13.42 6.21
C GLY A 257 -5.61 -12.92 4.79
N GLN A 258 -4.79 -11.90 4.64
CA GLN A 258 -4.44 -11.33 3.34
C GLN A 258 -3.59 -12.28 2.49
N ILE A 259 -2.61 -12.98 3.08
CA ILE A 259 -1.83 -13.97 2.32
C ILE A 259 -2.73 -15.09 1.81
N SER A 260 -3.69 -15.56 2.60
CA SER A 260 -4.62 -16.62 2.18
C SER A 260 -5.51 -16.18 1.02
N LYS A 261 -6.05 -14.95 1.05
CA LYS A 261 -6.82 -14.36 -0.07
C LYS A 261 -5.94 -14.20 -1.32
N LEU A 262 -4.70 -13.74 -1.16
CA LEU A 262 -3.76 -13.56 -2.28
C LEU A 262 -3.36 -14.89 -2.92
N LEU A 263 -3.02 -15.89 -2.11
CA LEU A 263 -2.71 -17.23 -2.59
C LEU A 263 -3.91 -17.87 -3.31
N GLY A 264 -5.14 -17.68 -2.78
CA GLY A 264 -6.37 -18.11 -3.45
C GLY A 264 -6.55 -17.46 -4.84
N ARG A 265 -6.29 -16.17 -4.96
CA ARG A 265 -6.34 -15.43 -6.25
C ARG A 265 -5.26 -15.91 -7.22
N LEU A 266 -4.03 -16.12 -6.75
CA LEU A 266 -2.93 -16.61 -7.57
C LEU A 266 -3.17 -18.06 -8.03
N GLN A 267 -3.80 -18.87 -7.20
CA GLN A 267 -4.22 -20.24 -7.57
C GLN A 267 -5.34 -20.19 -8.61
N GLY A 268 -6.35 -19.31 -8.44
CA GLY A 268 -7.42 -19.10 -9.43
C GLY A 268 -6.91 -18.62 -10.79
N ALA A 269 -5.82 -17.81 -10.78
CA ALA A 269 -5.13 -17.37 -11.99
C ALA A 269 -4.14 -18.41 -12.57
N GLU A 270 -4.10 -19.62 -12.02
CA GLU A 270 -3.23 -20.71 -12.43
C GLU A 270 -1.71 -20.35 -12.39
N LEU A 271 -1.30 -19.42 -11.54
CA LEU A 271 0.10 -19.04 -11.37
C LEU A 271 0.82 -19.89 -10.33
N ILE A 272 0.08 -20.41 -9.35
CA ILE A 272 0.56 -21.30 -8.30
C ILE A 272 -0.35 -22.50 -8.14
N THR A 273 0.19 -23.61 -7.63
CA THR A 273 -0.58 -24.81 -7.31
C THR A 273 -0.15 -25.37 -5.96
N LYS A 274 -1.08 -26.09 -5.31
CA LYS A 274 -0.76 -26.80 -4.06
C LYS A 274 0.05 -28.05 -4.36
N ILE A 275 1.08 -28.28 -3.54
CA ILE A 275 1.79 -29.55 -3.51
C ILE A 275 1.04 -30.42 -2.49
N GLY A 276 0.37 -31.48 -2.97
CA GLY A 276 -0.29 -32.40 -2.07
C GLY A 276 -0.74 -33.63 -2.85
N ASP A 277 -0.30 -34.83 -2.41
CA ASP A 277 -0.85 -36.09 -2.83
C ASP A 277 -2.32 -36.12 -2.41
N GLY A 278 -3.21 -36.57 -3.28
CA GLY A 278 -4.67 -36.61 -3.12
C GLY A 278 -5.22 -37.38 -1.90
N ARG A 279 -4.44 -37.52 -0.82
CA ARG A 279 -4.80 -38.00 0.51
C ARG A 279 -4.56 -36.93 1.55
N ALA A 280 -5.38 -35.87 1.50
CA ALA A 280 -5.36 -34.82 2.52
C ALA A 280 -5.84 -35.39 3.86
N THR A 281 -4.92 -35.58 4.79
CA THR A 281 -5.23 -35.61 6.22
C THR A 281 -5.75 -34.20 6.59
N ARG A 282 -6.97 -34.14 7.13
CA ARG A 282 -7.53 -32.88 7.67
C ARG A 282 -6.52 -32.25 8.63
N GLY A 283 -5.96 -31.07 8.26
CA GLY A 283 -5.06 -30.31 9.12
C GLY A 283 -3.61 -30.16 8.63
N ALA A 284 -3.22 -30.78 7.50
CA ALA A 284 -1.88 -30.53 6.94
C ALA A 284 -1.78 -29.10 6.37
N PRO A 285 -0.69 -28.36 6.64
CA PRO A 285 -0.50 -27.02 6.07
C PRO A 285 -0.44 -27.10 4.55
N ASN A 286 -1.08 -26.12 3.88
CA ASN A 286 -0.98 -25.99 2.42
C ASN A 286 0.48 -25.75 2.05
N SER A 287 0.98 -26.47 1.04
CA SER A 287 2.30 -26.26 0.45
C SER A 287 2.15 -25.78 -0.99
N TRP A 288 2.94 -24.77 -1.39
CA TRP A 288 2.77 -24.09 -2.66
C TRP A 288 3.97 -24.27 -3.59
N ARG A 289 3.71 -24.31 -4.89
CA ARG A 289 4.72 -24.20 -5.95
C ARG A 289 4.20 -23.35 -7.11
N LEU A 290 5.11 -22.80 -7.89
CA LEU A 290 4.75 -22.15 -9.15
C LEU A 290 4.24 -23.19 -10.15
N THR A 291 3.30 -22.78 -10.99
CA THR A 291 2.96 -23.47 -12.23
C THR A 291 3.93 -23.04 -13.33
N GLU A 292 3.89 -23.75 -14.48
CA GLU A 292 4.65 -23.33 -15.67
C GLU A 292 4.34 -21.89 -16.10
N ARG A 293 3.07 -21.49 -15.99
CA ARG A 293 2.59 -20.12 -16.22
C ARG A 293 3.18 -19.13 -15.22
N GLY A 294 3.24 -19.49 -13.93
CA GLY A 294 3.86 -18.70 -12.88
C GLY A 294 5.36 -18.53 -13.06
N GLU A 295 6.08 -19.59 -13.48
CA GLU A 295 7.50 -19.53 -13.79
C GLU A 295 7.82 -18.64 -15.00
N LEU A 296 7.03 -18.76 -16.08
CA LEU A 296 7.16 -17.91 -17.26
C LEU A 296 6.95 -16.44 -16.91
N LEU A 297 5.94 -16.14 -16.08
CA LEU A 297 5.70 -14.78 -15.60
C LEU A 297 6.87 -14.26 -14.78
N LEU A 298 7.39 -15.06 -13.86
CA LEU A 298 8.52 -14.67 -13.01
C LEU A 298 9.82 -14.48 -13.82
N ARG A 299 10.07 -15.35 -14.83
CA ARG A 299 11.21 -15.18 -15.76
C ARG A 299 11.11 -13.88 -16.55
N ARG A 300 9.93 -13.52 -17.03
CA ARG A 300 9.67 -12.25 -17.75
C ARG A 300 9.99 -11.05 -16.85
N VAL A 301 9.47 -11.06 -15.63
CA VAL A 301 9.74 -10.07 -14.61
C VAL A 301 11.24 -9.95 -14.31
N ARG A 302 11.95 -11.07 -14.18
CA ARG A 302 13.40 -11.10 -13.95
C ARG A 302 14.21 -10.61 -15.18
N SER A 303 13.79 -10.90 -16.41
CA SER A 303 14.49 -10.51 -17.63
C SER A 303 14.33 -9.02 -17.96
N GLU A 304 13.19 -8.41 -17.63
CA GLU A 304 12.96 -6.98 -17.78
C GLU A 304 13.80 -6.19 -16.76
N ALA A 305 13.96 -6.72 -15.55
CA ALA A 305 14.82 -6.15 -14.52
C ALA A 305 16.32 -6.14 -14.87
N SER A 306 16.77 -7.05 -15.73
CA SER A 306 18.19 -7.14 -16.16
C SER A 306 18.51 -6.23 -17.34
N ARG A 307 17.50 -5.58 -17.95
CA ARG A 307 17.67 -4.71 -19.12
C ARG A 307 17.57 -3.21 -18.79
N SER A 308 17.27 -2.86 -17.55
CA SER A 308 17.20 -1.50 -17.01
C SER A 308 18.38 -1.19 -16.11
#